data_3b76b8dd74d906d9f11f161657b52c71
#
_entry.id   3b76b8dd74d906d9f11f161657b52c71
#
_cell.length_a   1.000
_cell.length_b   1.000
_cell.length_c   1.000
_cell.angle_alpha   90.00
_cell.angle_beta   90.00
_cell.angle_gamma   90.00
#
_symmetry.space_group_name_H-M   'P 1'
#
loop_
_entity.id
_entity.type
_entity.pdbx_description
1 polymer ?
#
loop_
_entity_poly.entity_id
_entity_poly.type
_entity_poly.pdbx_seq_one_letter_code
_entity_poly.pdbx_strand_id
1 'polypeptide(L)'
;MTRNFKVMTGAEAIRDALICAQRKINNILLISEGISDPSSFYGTTKDLGLYFKKNQIIEMPLSESALAGVSIGASINGMRPILNFHRVEFALLAMEQIINNAAKASYISNGKHRVPFVLRLVVGRGWGQGPAHSQSLENIFSSIPGLKVVMPTFPNDTKGLLIAAIKDNNPVIIIEHRWCHYISEKVNKGFFLNNLSTGPKKLSNGKDFTLVANSYSVIESIQAVKILKKYGINITLFDLRILRPLKVNKIVSSVKQTGRLMTIDTGFKFLGIGAEISAQITEKCFTRLKSAPIRLGFPDHPTPSSRGYLNNVYINTEIICENIMSELKISNKIKKKIKEEINKTKNKKIDIPNPLFKGPF
;
A
#
# COMPACT_ATOMS: atom_id res chain seq x y z
N MET A 1 -29.57 10.61 2.67
CA MET A 1 -28.98 10.28 1.35
C MET A 1 -28.48 8.85 1.40
N THR A 2 -29.18 7.92 0.77
CA THR A 2 -28.73 6.51 0.65
C THR A 2 -27.46 6.48 -0.19
N ARG A 3 -26.32 6.19 0.45
CA ARG A 3 -25.05 6.01 -0.25
C ARG A 3 -25.20 4.82 -1.19
N ASN A 4 -25.09 5.07 -2.48
CA ASN A 4 -25.21 4.03 -3.50
C ASN A 4 -23.86 3.29 -3.57
N PHE A 5 -23.77 2.11 -2.98
CA PHE A 5 -22.57 1.26 -2.97
C PHE A 5 -22.67 0.16 -4.01
N LYS A 6 -21.51 -0.33 -4.46
CA LYS A 6 -21.36 -1.59 -5.19
C LYS A 6 -20.26 -2.42 -4.50
N VAL A 7 -20.43 -3.72 -4.39
CA VAL A 7 -19.35 -4.61 -3.95
C VAL A 7 -18.36 -4.73 -5.11
N MET A 8 -17.09 -4.44 -4.84
CA MET A 8 -16.00 -4.48 -5.81
C MET A 8 -14.76 -5.09 -5.17
N THR A 9 -13.99 -5.80 -5.96
CA THR A 9 -12.60 -6.18 -5.62
C THR A 9 -11.69 -4.96 -5.74
N GLY A 10 -10.44 -5.06 -5.22
CA GLY A 10 -9.44 -4.01 -5.37
C GLY A 10 -9.16 -3.69 -6.84
N ALA A 11 -9.01 -4.72 -7.69
CA ALA A 11 -8.79 -4.52 -9.12
C ALA A 11 -9.98 -3.82 -9.82
N GLU A 12 -11.21 -4.23 -9.50
CA GLU A 12 -12.42 -3.57 -10.02
C GLU A 12 -12.55 -2.12 -9.53
N ALA A 13 -12.16 -1.84 -8.28
CA ALA A 13 -12.19 -0.49 -7.73
C ALA A 13 -11.17 0.45 -8.42
N ILE A 14 -9.99 -0.06 -8.78
CA ILE A 14 -8.99 0.66 -9.57
C ILE A 14 -9.55 0.95 -10.97
N ARG A 15 -10.07 -0.08 -11.64
CA ARG A 15 -10.69 0.08 -12.96
C ARG A 15 -11.83 1.12 -12.95
N ASP A 16 -12.70 1.03 -11.97
CA ASP A 16 -13.83 1.98 -11.82
C ASP A 16 -13.33 3.39 -11.48
N ALA A 17 -12.22 3.54 -10.74
CA ALA A 17 -11.57 4.82 -10.51
C ALA A 17 -11.09 5.46 -11.82
N LEU A 18 -10.43 4.70 -12.68
CA LEU A 18 -9.93 5.16 -13.98
C LEU A 18 -11.09 5.60 -14.88
N ILE A 19 -12.17 4.81 -14.95
CA ILE A 19 -13.38 5.14 -15.74
C ILE A 19 -14.05 6.39 -15.18
N CYS A 20 -14.22 6.51 -13.87
CA CYS A 20 -14.81 7.68 -13.24
C CYS A 20 -13.97 8.94 -13.44
N ALA A 21 -12.65 8.81 -13.36
CA ALA A 21 -11.72 9.92 -13.58
C ALA A 21 -11.79 10.40 -15.04
N GLN A 22 -11.74 9.49 -16.01
CA GLN A 22 -11.80 9.81 -17.43
C GLN A 22 -13.06 10.60 -17.81
N ARG A 23 -14.20 10.31 -17.17
CA ARG A 23 -15.47 11.00 -17.40
C ARG A 23 -15.53 12.42 -16.83
N LYS A 24 -14.65 12.79 -15.90
CA LYS A 24 -14.72 14.03 -15.12
C LYS A 24 -13.46 14.89 -15.21
N ILE A 25 -12.35 14.33 -15.64
CA ILE A 25 -11.06 15.00 -15.74
C ILE A 25 -10.62 14.91 -17.19
N ASN A 26 -10.41 16.07 -17.79
CA ASN A 26 -9.90 16.15 -19.17
C ASN A 26 -8.40 15.81 -19.20
N ASN A 27 -7.91 15.47 -20.39
CA ASN A 27 -6.49 15.29 -20.67
C ASN A 27 -5.82 14.14 -19.92
N ILE A 28 -6.58 13.11 -19.51
CA ILE A 28 -6.00 11.87 -18.96
C ILE A 28 -5.33 11.09 -20.10
N LEU A 29 -4.14 10.60 -19.81
CA LEU A 29 -3.37 9.74 -20.69
C LEU A 29 -2.98 8.48 -19.90
N LEU A 30 -3.37 7.32 -20.37
CA LEU A 30 -2.99 6.05 -19.78
C LEU A 30 -1.83 5.47 -20.58
N ILE A 31 -0.70 5.29 -19.91
CA ILE A 31 0.55 4.78 -20.51
C ILE A 31 0.94 3.52 -19.77
N SER A 32 1.10 2.42 -20.47
CA SER A 32 1.52 1.16 -19.84
C SER A 32 2.07 0.19 -20.88
N GLU A 33 2.83 -0.74 -20.39
CA GLU A 33 3.11 -2.00 -21.06
C GLU A 33 1.96 -2.97 -20.78
N GLY A 34 1.60 -3.84 -21.70
CA GLY A 34 0.63 -4.91 -21.52
C GLY A 34 -0.82 -4.44 -21.32
N ILE A 35 -1.20 -3.25 -21.78
CA ILE A 35 -2.61 -2.81 -21.72
C ILE A 35 -3.48 -3.66 -22.67
N SER A 36 -2.93 -4.04 -23.81
CA SER A 36 -3.59 -4.86 -24.84
C SER A 36 -3.62 -6.35 -24.50
N ASP A 37 -2.89 -6.80 -23.48
CA ASP A 37 -2.89 -8.20 -23.06
C ASP A 37 -4.28 -8.65 -22.59
N PRO A 38 -4.70 -9.91 -22.85
CA PRO A 38 -6.00 -10.43 -22.43
C PRO A 38 -6.26 -10.35 -20.90
N SER A 39 -5.19 -10.49 -20.10
CA SER A 39 -5.24 -10.34 -18.63
C SER A 39 -5.14 -8.89 -18.19
N SER A 40 -4.71 -7.99 -19.10
CA SER A 40 -4.44 -6.58 -18.82
C SER A 40 -3.52 -6.37 -17.60
N PHE A 41 -3.35 -5.15 -17.11
CA PHE A 41 -2.53 -4.87 -15.93
C PHE A 41 -3.21 -5.42 -14.66
N TYR A 42 -3.00 -6.72 -14.35
CA TYR A 42 -3.63 -7.45 -13.23
C TYR A 42 -5.16 -7.26 -13.15
N GLY A 43 -5.84 -7.17 -14.30
CA GLY A 43 -7.27 -6.92 -14.37
C GLY A 43 -7.70 -5.48 -14.10
N THR A 44 -6.79 -4.60 -13.69
CA THR A 44 -7.09 -3.21 -13.32
C THR A 44 -7.33 -2.30 -14.51
N THR A 45 -6.85 -2.67 -15.69
CA THR A 45 -7.02 -1.92 -16.96
C THR A 45 -7.91 -2.63 -17.98
N LYS A 46 -8.54 -3.75 -17.58
CA LYS A 46 -9.40 -4.55 -18.45
C LYS A 46 -10.52 -3.71 -19.09
N ASP A 47 -10.73 -3.86 -20.38
CA ASP A 47 -11.78 -3.22 -21.19
C ASP A 47 -11.79 -1.67 -21.13
N LEU A 48 -10.67 -1.02 -20.74
CA LEU A 48 -10.62 0.45 -20.70
C LEU A 48 -10.76 1.09 -22.08
N GLY A 49 -10.42 0.39 -23.16
CA GLY A 49 -10.66 0.85 -24.54
C GLY A 49 -12.12 1.14 -24.87
N LEU A 50 -13.09 0.63 -24.08
CA LEU A 50 -14.51 0.97 -24.21
C LEU A 50 -14.85 2.37 -23.65
N TYR A 51 -13.98 2.95 -22.82
CA TYR A 51 -14.23 4.20 -22.09
C TYR A 51 -13.26 5.32 -22.45
N PHE A 52 -12.05 4.97 -22.88
CA PHE A 52 -11.01 5.90 -23.29
C PHE A 52 -10.96 5.99 -24.82
N LYS A 53 -10.65 7.16 -25.35
CA LYS A 53 -10.36 7.33 -26.77
C LYS A 53 -9.05 6.63 -27.11
N LYS A 54 -8.90 6.19 -28.37
CA LYS A 54 -7.70 5.48 -28.84
C LYS A 54 -6.40 6.25 -28.56
N ASN A 55 -6.41 7.55 -28.71
CA ASN A 55 -5.26 8.42 -28.44
C ASN A 55 -5.02 8.73 -26.96
N GLN A 56 -5.84 8.22 -26.06
CA GLN A 56 -5.66 8.35 -24.60
C GLN A 56 -5.06 7.09 -23.96
N ILE A 57 -4.92 6.02 -24.73
CA ILE A 57 -4.27 4.77 -24.29
C ILE A 57 -3.05 4.57 -25.15
N ILE A 58 -1.87 4.52 -24.52
CA ILE A 58 -0.59 4.36 -25.19
C ILE A 58 0.04 3.07 -24.68
N GLU A 59 0.08 2.06 -25.55
CA GLU A 59 0.90 0.87 -25.37
C GLU A 59 2.33 1.23 -25.72
N MET A 60 3.28 0.93 -24.85
CA MET A 60 4.67 1.29 -25.01
C MET A 60 5.57 0.06 -24.91
N PRO A 61 6.71 0.04 -25.62
CA PRO A 61 7.72 -0.99 -25.45
C PRO A 61 8.40 -0.86 -24.08
N LEU A 62 9.08 -1.91 -23.63
CA LEU A 62 9.84 -1.95 -22.38
C LEU A 62 10.95 -0.90 -22.39
N SER A 63 10.70 0.23 -21.73
CA SER A 63 11.66 1.32 -21.58
C SER A 63 11.22 2.28 -20.46
N GLU A 64 11.32 1.86 -19.21
CA GLU A 64 10.72 2.54 -18.04
C GLU A 64 11.23 3.97 -17.87
N SER A 65 12.52 4.21 -18.14
CA SER A 65 13.10 5.56 -18.10
C SER A 65 12.48 6.47 -19.16
N ALA A 66 12.35 5.98 -20.40
CA ALA A 66 11.73 6.74 -21.50
C ALA A 66 10.25 7.00 -21.22
N LEU A 67 9.51 5.99 -20.72
CA LEU A 67 8.10 6.09 -20.36
C LEU A 67 7.86 7.16 -19.30
N ALA A 68 8.69 7.19 -18.26
CA ALA A 68 8.63 8.20 -17.22
C ALA A 68 8.95 9.60 -17.78
N GLY A 69 9.98 9.73 -18.61
CA GLY A 69 10.35 10.99 -19.25
C GLY A 69 9.25 11.54 -20.16
N VAL A 70 8.65 10.69 -21.01
CA VAL A 70 7.50 11.06 -21.87
C VAL A 70 6.31 11.51 -21.02
N SER A 71 6.00 10.77 -19.93
CA SER A 71 4.91 11.12 -19.01
C SER A 71 5.13 12.47 -18.34
N ILE A 72 6.36 12.78 -17.90
CA ILE A 72 6.71 14.07 -17.30
C ILE A 72 6.57 15.19 -18.34
N GLY A 73 7.08 14.99 -19.55
CA GLY A 73 6.95 15.96 -20.65
C GLY A 73 5.48 16.22 -21.02
N ALA A 74 4.66 15.18 -21.10
CA ALA A 74 3.23 15.29 -21.30
C ALA A 74 2.53 16.06 -20.17
N SER A 75 2.95 15.82 -18.91
CA SER A 75 2.42 16.54 -17.74
C SER A 75 2.69 18.04 -17.81
N ILE A 76 3.91 18.44 -18.17
CA ILE A 76 4.30 19.87 -18.32
C ILE A 76 3.47 20.53 -19.42
N ASN A 77 3.07 19.77 -20.44
CA ASN A 77 2.21 20.22 -21.53
C ASN A 77 0.70 20.08 -21.24
N GLY A 78 0.30 19.94 -19.98
CA GLY A 78 -1.09 19.98 -19.54
C GLY A 78 -1.86 18.66 -19.60
N MET A 79 -1.17 17.55 -19.90
CA MET A 79 -1.78 16.21 -19.79
C MET A 79 -1.70 15.70 -18.35
N ARG A 80 -2.49 14.66 -18.04
CA ARG A 80 -2.48 13.93 -16.76
C ARG A 80 -2.17 12.46 -16.99
N PRO A 81 -0.88 12.12 -17.15
CA PRO A 81 -0.47 10.75 -17.40
C PRO A 81 -0.66 9.88 -16.17
N ILE A 82 -1.13 8.67 -16.43
CA ILE A 82 -1.18 7.56 -15.48
C ILE A 82 -0.27 6.49 -16.07
N LEU A 83 0.92 6.38 -15.51
CA LEU A 83 1.92 5.41 -15.92
C LEU A 83 1.82 4.19 -15.02
N ASN A 84 1.85 2.99 -15.61
CA ASN A 84 1.82 1.75 -14.87
C ASN A 84 3.12 0.97 -15.15
N PHE A 85 3.79 0.53 -14.10
CA PHE A 85 4.85 -0.46 -14.18
C PHE A 85 4.40 -1.77 -13.55
N HIS A 86 4.64 -2.87 -14.23
CA HIS A 86 4.15 -4.19 -13.83
C HIS A 86 4.71 -4.65 -12.49
N ARG A 87 5.88 -4.06 -12.08
CA ARG A 87 6.43 -4.22 -10.74
C ARG A 87 7.22 -3.00 -10.30
N VAL A 88 7.29 -2.86 -8.98
CA VAL A 88 8.03 -1.78 -8.32
C VAL A 88 9.53 -1.82 -8.66
N GLU A 89 10.08 -3.00 -8.89
CA GLU A 89 11.49 -3.20 -9.23
C GLU A 89 11.88 -2.50 -10.54
N PHE A 90 10.99 -2.48 -11.50
CA PHE A 90 11.25 -1.83 -12.79
C PHE A 90 11.22 -0.30 -12.71
N ALA A 91 10.55 0.25 -11.72
CA ALA A 91 10.61 1.69 -11.47
C ALA A 91 12.02 2.17 -11.09
N LEU A 92 12.91 1.28 -10.64
CA LEU A 92 14.31 1.61 -10.36
C LEU A 92 15.05 2.09 -11.62
N LEU A 93 14.67 1.61 -12.81
CA LEU A 93 15.21 2.07 -14.09
C LEU A 93 14.78 3.49 -14.44
N ALA A 94 13.70 3.99 -13.84
CA ALA A 94 13.15 5.33 -14.07
C ALA A 94 13.43 6.30 -12.91
N MET A 95 14.23 5.91 -11.92
CA MET A 95 14.43 6.71 -10.69
C MET A 95 15.01 8.11 -10.95
N GLU A 96 15.87 8.25 -11.95
CA GLU A 96 16.38 9.57 -12.34
C GLU A 96 15.22 10.49 -12.75
N GLN A 97 14.31 10.01 -13.61
CA GLN A 97 13.15 10.77 -14.07
C GLN A 97 12.21 11.12 -12.92
N ILE A 98 11.96 10.14 -12.04
CA ILE A 98 11.05 10.30 -10.90
C ILE A 98 11.62 11.29 -9.87
N ILE A 99 12.90 11.11 -9.47
CA ILE A 99 13.53 11.87 -8.39
C ILE A 99 14.00 13.25 -8.87
N ASN A 100 14.75 13.30 -9.97
CA ASN A 100 15.40 14.52 -10.38
C ASN A 100 14.51 15.43 -11.21
N ASN A 101 13.63 14.85 -12.01
CA ASN A 101 12.74 15.60 -12.88
C ASN A 101 11.35 15.80 -12.27
N ALA A 102 10.58 14.74 -11.99
CA ALA A 102 9.21 14.89 -11.51
C ALA A 102 9.11 15.51 -10.11
N ALA A 103 9.83 14.95 -9.13
CA ALA A 103 9.71 15.36 -7.73
C ALA A 103 10.18 16.79 -7.48
N LYS A 104 11.18 17.26 -8.21
CA LYS A 104 11.81 18.57 -8.00
C LYS A 104 11.24 19.69 -8.88
N ALA A 105 10.52 19.37 -9.96
CA ALA A 105 10.07 20.35 -10.95
C ALA A 105 9.36 21.56 -10.35
N SER A 106 8.41 21.35 -9.45
CA SER A 106 7.67 22.43 -8.81
C SER A 106 8.56 23.31 -7.93
N TYR A 107 9.51 22.71 -7.19
CA TYR A 107 10.43 23.46 -6.33
C TYR A 107 11.40 24.30 -7.15
N ILE A 108 12.07 23.71 -8.12
CA ILE A 108 13.06 24.39 -8.99
C ILE A 108 12.43 25.55 -9.76
N SER A 109 11.20 25.38 -10.22
CA SER A 109 10.48 26.39 -11.00
C SER A 109 9.71 27.41 -10.16
N ASN A 110 9.87 27.38 -8.83
CA ASN A 110 9.06 28.20 -7.91
C ASN A 110 7.56 28.06 -8.15
N GLY A 111 7.10 26.82 -8.36
CA GLY A 111 5.67 26.48 -8.58
C GLY A 111 5.13 26.76 -10.00
N LYS A 112 5.95 27.28 -10.92
CA LYS A 112 5.53 27.56 -12.30
C LYS A 112 5.26 26.29 -13.11
N HIS A 113 6.11 25.28 -12.94
CA HIS A 113 5.93 23.97 -13.59
C HIS A 113 5.47 22.94 -12.57
N ARG A 114 4.32 22.36 -12.86
CA ARG A 114 3.75 21.25 -12.08
C ARG A 114 3.75 19.99 -12.92
N VAL A 115 3.92 18.85 -12.26
CA VAL A 115 3.95 17.55 -12.92
C VAL A 115 2.82 16.70 -12.36
N PRO A 116 1.58 16.87 -12.88
CA PRO A 116 0.42 16.05 -12.52
C PRO A 116 0.55 14.63 -13.09
N PHE A 117 1.42 13.85 -12.51
CA PHE A 117 1.85 12.54 -12.96
C PHE A 117 1.51 11.49 -11.90
N VAL A 118 0.82 10.44 -12.29
CA VAL A 118 0.52 9.30 -11.42
C VAL A 118 1.36 8.11 -11.87
N LEU A 119 2.17 7.56 -10.97
CA LEU A 119 2.88 6.32 -11.20
C LEU A 119 2.26 5.21 -10.34
N ARG A 120 1.69 4.19 -10.98
CA ARG A 120 1.16 3.00 -10.33
C ARG A 120 2.20 1.90 -10.36
N LEU A 121 2.50 1.35 -9.20
CA LEU A 121 3.51 0.32 -8.99
C LEU A 121 2.88 -0.88 -8.28
N VAL A 122 3.08 -2.07 -8.81
CA VAL A 122 2.61 -3.29 -8.17
C VAL A 122 3.73 -3.89 -7.32
N VAL A 123 3.40 -4.20 -6.07
CA VAL A 123 4.22 -4.98 -5.15
C VAL A 123 3.51 -6.28 -4.80
N GLY A 124 4.24 -7.22 -4.21
CA GLY A 124 3.68 -8.47 -3.74
C GLY A 124 4.56 -9.65 -4.08
N ARG A 125 4.13 -10.80 -3.67
CA ARG A 125 4.90 -12.04 -3.65
C ARG A 125 4.05 -13.22 -4.12
N GLY A 126 4.67 -14.36 -4.29
CA GLY A 126 4.03 -15.62 -4.59
C GLY A 126 4.75 -16.41 -5.69
N TRP A 127 4.45 -17.70 -5.75
CA TRP A 127 4.92 -18.64 -6.77
C TRP A 127 6.43 -18.71 -7.01
N GLY A 128 7.24 -18.36 -5.99
CA GLY A 128 8.69 -18.45 -6.10
C GLY A 128 9.31 -17.39 -7.03
N GLN A 129 8.66 -16.25 -7.20
CA GLN A 129 9.17 -15.16 -8.06
C GLN A 129 10.48 -14.53 -7.56
N GLY A 130 10.89 -14.82 -6.32
CA GLY A 130 12.21 -14.53 -5.80
C GLY A 130 12.58 -13.06 -5.71
N PRO A 131 13.90 -12.76 -5.70
CA PRO A 131 14.39 -11.41 -5.41
C PRO A 131 14.06 -10.37 -6.46
N ALA A 132 13.96 -10.78 -7.73
CA ALA A 132 13.71 -9.84 -8.83
C ALA A 132 12.25 -9.40 -8.98
N HIS A 133 11.28 -10.12 -8.34
CA HIS A 133 9.85 -9.86 -8.54
C HIS A 133 9.00 -9.95 -7.27
N SER A 134 9.60 -9.79 -6.08
CA SER A 134 8.86 -9.88 -4.82
C SER A 134 9.26 -8.82 -3.80
N GLN A 135 9.92 -7.77 -4.25
CA GLN A 135 10.32 -6.67 -3.38
C GLN A 135 9.13 -5.77 -3.04
N SER A 136 9.26 -5.05 -1.93
CA SER A 136 8.37 -3.95 -1.55
C SER A 136 9.27 -2.78 -1.19
N LEU A 137 9.31 -1.77 -2.06
CA LEU A 137 10.29 -0.67 -2.04
C LEU A 137 9.63 0.68 -1.70
N GLU A 138 8.51 0.66 -0.98
CA GLU A 138 7.75 1.85 -0.60
C GLU A 138 8.57 2.87 0.18
N ASN A 139 9.56 2.43 0.93
CA ASN A 139 10.46 3.29 1.70
C ASN A 139 11.31 4.19 0.80
N ILE A 140 11.81 3.69 -0.33
CA ILE A 140 12.62 4.46 -1.29
C ILE A 140 11.81 5.66 -1.79
N PHE A 141 10.59 5.44 -2.28
CA PHE A 141 9.73 6.52 -2.79
C PHE A 141 9.29 7.48 -1.68
N SER A 142 9.01 6.94 -0.50
CA SER A 142 8.56 7.73 0.65
C SER A 142 9.64 8.64 1.24
N SER A 143 10.92 8.36 1.00
CA SER A 143 12.03 9.20 1.44
C SER A 143 12.23 10.47 0.58
N ILE A 144 11.62 10.54 -0.62
CA ILE A 144 11.93 11.57 -1.62
C ILE A 144 11.03 12.80 -1.44
N PRO A 145 11.58 13.99 -1.11
CA PRO A 145 10.83 15.23 -1.08
C PRO A 145 10.24 15.58 -2.46
N GLY A 146 8.99 16.08 -2.45
CA GLY A 146 8.26 16.43 -3.66
C GLY A 146 7.33 15.35 -4.18
N LEU A 147 7.53 14.08 -3.80
CA LEU A 147 6.58 13.00 -4.09
C LEU A 147 5.46 12.93 -3.03
N LYS A 148 4.28 12.51 -3.46
CA LYS A 148 3.26 11.92 -2.59
C LYS A 148 3.26 10.41 -2.81
N VAL A 149 3.13 9.64 -1.73
CA VAL A 149 3.16 8.17 -1.80
C VAL A 149 1.99 7.60 -1.03
N VAL A 150 1.18 6.80 -1.70
CA VAL A 150 0.02 6.12 -1.10
C VAL A 150 0.10 4.62 -1.35
N MET A 151 -0.34 3.85 -0.37
CA MET A 151 -0.31 2.38 -0.42
C MET A 151 -1.60 1.82 0.21
N PRO A 152 -2.75 1.96 -0.46
CA PRO A 152 -4.05 1.59 0.09
C PRO A 152 -4.21 0.09 0.23
N THR A 153 -4.99 -0.32 1.24
CA THR A 153 -5.33 -1.72 1.51
C THR A 153 -6.69 -2.09 0.94
N PHE A 154 -7.69 -1.24 1.11
CA PHE A 154 -9.10 -1.54 0.84
C PHE A 154 -9.61 -0.89 -0.44
N PRO A 155 -10.53 -1.56 -1.18
CA PRO A 155 -11.05 -1.09 -2.47
C PRO A 155 -11.62 0.34 -2.46
N ASN A 156 -12.39 0.71 -1.44
CA ASN A 156 -12.98 2.05 -1.37
C ASN A 156 -11.91 3.15 -1.16
N ASP A 157 -10.91 2.88 -0.33
CA ASP A 157 -9.77 3.80 -0.16
C ASP A 157 -8.92 3.85 -1.44
N THR A 158 -8.69 2.71 -2.08
CA THR A 158 -7.94 2.61 -3.35
C THR A 158 -8.58 3.47 -4.44
N LYS A 159 -9.90 3.34 -4.65
CA LYS A 159 -10.63 4.14 -5.62
C LYS A 159 -10.53 5.63 -5.33
N GLY A 160 -10.84 6.04 -4.10
CA GLY A 160 -10.85 7.46 -3.73
C GLY A 160 -9.47 8.10 -3.75
N LEU A 161 -8.42 7.38 -3.36
CA LEU A 161 -7.04 7.86 -3.39
C LEU A 161 -6.49 7.92 -4.83
N LEU A 162 -6.81 6.96 -5.69
CA LEU A 162 -6.40 6.99 -7.09
C LEU A 162 -7.05 8.17 -7.84
N ILE A 163 -8.34 8.42 -7.67
CA ILE A 163 -9.00 9.58 -8.28
C ILE A 163 -8.39 10.88 -7.74
N ALA A 164 -8.09 10.95 -6.44
CA ALA A 164 -7.43 12.11 -5.84
C ALA A 164 -6.01 12.32 -6.40
N ALA A 165 -5.25 11.25 -6.61
CA ALA A 165 -3.93 11.29 -7.23
C ALA A 165 -3.99 11.82 -8.68
N ILE A 166 -4.94 11.34 -9.49
CA ILE A 166 -5.13 11.81 -10.86
C ILE A 166 -5.48 13.32 -10.91
N LYS A 167 -6.19 13.81 -9.89
CA LYS A 167 -6.56 15.23 -9.78
C LYS A 167 -5.45 16.09 -9.17
N ASP A 168 -4.47 15.51 -8.51
CA ASP A 168 -3.36 16.27 -7.90
C ASP A 168 -2.47 16.90 -8.98
N ASN A 169 -1.90 18.05 -8.68
CA ASN A 169 -1.00 18.75 -9.60
C ASN A 169 0.49 18.42 -9.38
N ASN A 170 0.79 17.53 -8.44
CA ASN A 170 2.15 17.06 -8.15
C ASN A 170 2.24 15.56 -8.40
N PRO A 171 3.45 15.00 -8.53
CA PRO A 171 3.63 13.58 -8.76
C PRO A 171 3.15 12.75 -7.56
N VAL A 172 2.35 11.73 -7.85
CA VAL A 172 1.82 10.79 -6.87
C VAL A 172 2.19 9.36 -7.25
N ILE A 173 2.84 8.66 -6.34
CA ILE A 173 3.15 7.24 -6.45
C ILE A 173 2.06 6.45 -5.76
N ILE A 174 1.42 5.53 -6.47
CA ILE A 174 0.44 4.59 -5.92
C ILE A 174 1.05 3.20 -5.91
N ILE A 175 1.23 2.65 -4.72
CA ILE A 175 1.79 1.32 -4.54
C ILE A 175 0.66 0.35 -4.22
N GLU A 176 0.50 -0.65 -5.06
CA GLU A 176 -0.61 -1.60 -5.04
C GLU A 176 -0.11 -2.99 -4.72
N HIS A 177 -0.49 -3.54 -3.58
CA HIS A 177 -0.16 -4.93 -3.29
C HIS A 177 -1.10 -5.86 -4.06
N ARG A 178 -0.55 -6.73 -4.93
CA ARG A 178 -1.34 -7.61 -5.82
C ARG A 178 -2.36 -8.48 -5.09
N TRP A 179 -2.12 -8.83 -3.83
CA TRP A 179 -3.07 -9.59 -3.03
C TRP A 179 -4.24 -8.73 -2.53
N CYS A 180 -4.05 -7.42 -2.42
CA CYS A 180 -5.14 -6.49 -2.12
C CYS A 180 -6.09 -6.31 -3.32
N HIS A 181 -5.68 -6.63 -4.54
CA HIS A 181 -6.56 -6.63 -5.71
C HIS A 181 -7.75 -7.60 -5.59
N TYR A 182 -7.65 -8.63 -4.75
CA TYR A 182 -8.70 -9.64 -4.53
C TYR A 182 -9.57 -9.37 -3.30
N ILE A 183 -9.25 -8.37 -2.49
CA ILE A 183 -10.08 -7.97 -1.35
C ILE A 183 -11.35 -7.33 -1.87
N SER A 184 -12.50 -7.75 -1.35
CA SER A 184 -13.80 -7.20 -1.72
C SER A 184 -14.43 -6.43 -0.59
N GLU A 185 -15.01 -5.27 -0.89
CA GLU A 185 -15.84 -4.50 0.04
C GLU A 185 -16.91 -3.66 -0.68
N LYS A 186 -17.75 -2.99 0.10
CA LYS A 186 -18.69 -1.98 -0.42
C LYS A 186 -17.93 -0.72 -0.80
N VAL A 187 -17.93 -0.38 -2.09
CA VAL A 187 -17.26 0.80 -2.67
C VAL A 187 -18.30 1.83 -3.09
N ASN A 188 -18.07 3.09 -2.76
CA ASN A 188 -18.92 4.19 -3.20
C ASN A 188 -18.97 4.26 -4.74
N LYS A 189 -20.19 4.34 -5.32
CA LYS A 189 -20.36 4.54 -6.76
C LYS A 189 -19.98 5.96 -7.19
N GLY A 190 -19.63 6.10 -8.47
CA GLY A 190 -19.34 7.39 -9.08
C GLY A 190 -17.99 8.00 -8.64
N PHE A 191 -17.84 9.27 -8.93
CA PHE A 191 -16.62 10.03 -8.68
C PHE A 191 -16.59 10.57 -7.25
N PHE A 192 -15.56 10.23 -6.50
CA PHE A 192 -15.31 10.81 -5.18
C PHE A 192 -13.79 10.83 -4.88
N LEU A 193 -13.39 11.68 -3.97
CA LEU A 193 -12.00 11.93 -3.61
C LEU A 193 -11.76 11.57 -2.15
N ASN A 194 -10.67 10.85 -1.90
CA ASN A 194 -10.08 10.75 -0.57
C ASN A 194 -8.91 11.75 -0.48
N ASN A 195 -8.86 12.52 0.58
CA ASN A 195 -7.78 13.49 0.75
C ASN A 195 -6.44 12.78 0.97
N LEU A 196 -5.45 13.08 0.11
CA LEU A 196 -4.08 12.56 0.15
C LEU A 196 -3.28 13.01 1.40
N SER A 197 -3.88 13.76 2.31
CA SER A 197 -3.24 14.26 3.52
C SER A 197 -4.01 13.92 4.80
N THR A 198 -4.98 12.99 4.79
CA THR A 198 -5.79 12.69 5.98
C THR A 198 -5.08 11.91 7.08
N GLY A 199 -3.95 11.30 6.79
CA GLY A 199 -3.24 10.41 7.72
C GLY A 199 -3.93 9.04 7.89
N PRO A 200 -3.52 8.25 8.91
CA PRO A 200 -3.94 6.86 9.06
C PRO A 200 -5.41 6.72 9.40
N LYS A 201 -6.02 5.62 8.93
CA LYS A 201 -7.39 5.20 9.22
C LYS A 201 -7.40 4.26 10.42
N LYS A 202 -8.15 4.59 11.46
CA LYS A 202 -8.35 3.70 12.59
C LYS A 202 -9.34 2.61 12.20
N LEU A 203 -8.95 1.35 12.37
CA LEU A 203 -9.76 0.16 12.04
C LEU A 203 -10.35 -0.51 13.29
N SER A 204 -9.66 -0.42 14.43
CA SER A 204 -10.16 -0.87 15.73
C SER A 204 -9.74 0.08 16.83
N ASN A 205 -10.39 -0.01 17.99
CA ASN A 205 -10.07 0.76 19.17
C ASN A 205 -9.77 -0.19 20.33
N GLY A 206 -8.67 0.06 21.04
CA GLY A 206 -8.23 -0.73 22.20
C GLY A 206 -7.26 0.05 23.06
N LYS A 207 -7.09 -0.42 24.30
CA LYS A 207 -6.27 0.26 25.33
C LYS A 207 -4.95 -0.45 25.64
N ASP A 208 -4.73 -1.64 25.12
CA ASP A 208 -3.60 -2.46 25.53
C ASP A 208 -2.38 -2.28 24.61
N PHE A 209 -2.63 -2.04 23.31
CA PHE A 209 -1.58 -1.91 22.31
C PHE A 209 -2.00 -1.00 21.14
N THR A 210 -1.05 -0.28 20.55
CA THR A 210 -1.22 0.44 19.28
C THR A 210 -0.44 -0.29 18.19
N LEU A 211 -1.15 -0.71 17.14
CA LEU A 211 -0.62 -1.39 15.97
C LEU A 211 -0.79 -0.52 14.74
N VAL A 212 0.28 -0.36 13.96
CA VAL A 212 0.28 0.42 12.71
C VAL A 212 0.80 -0.47 11.60
N ALA A 213 0.03 -0.62 10.54
CA ALA A 213 0.37 -1.46 9.41
C ALA A 213 0.08 -0.74 8.08
N ASN A 214 0.67 -1.21 7.00
CA ASN A 214 0.41 -0.74 5.65
C ASN A 214 0.03 -1.90 4.73
N SER A 215 -0.80 -1.63 3.72
CA SER A 215 -1.12 -2.56 2.65
C SER A 215 -1.53 -3.95 3.14
N TYR A 216 -1.00 -5.04 2.57
CA TYR A 216 -1.41 -6.40 2.92
C TYR A 216 -1.14 -6.76 4.39
N SER A 217 -0.14 -6.16 5.04
CA SER A 217 0.11 -6.40 6.47
C SER A 217 -1.06 -5.94 7.37
N VAL A 218 -1.91 -5.05 6.89
CA VAL A 218 -3.17 -4.67 7.56
C VAL A 218 -4.13 -5.85 7.66
N ILE A 219 -4.22 -6.70 6.64
CA ILE A 219 -5.10 -7.87 6.62
C ILE A 219 -4.66 -8.88 7.67
N GLU A 220 -3.36 -9.17 7.75
CA GLU A 220 -2.79 -10.02 8.80
C GLU A 220 -3.02 -9.43 10.19
N SER A 221 -2.89 -8.11 10.31
CA SER A 221 -3.13 -7.39 11.57
C SER A 221 -4.60 -7.45 12.00
N ILE A 222 -5.56 -7.33 11.08
CA ILE A 222 -6.99 -7.48 11.39
C ILE A 222 -7.29 -8.87 11.95
N GLN A 223 -6.69 -9.90 11.35
CA GLN A 223 -6.87 -11.28 11.83
C GLN A 223 -6.28 -11.45 13.23
N ALA A 224 -5.08 -10.93 13.46
CA ALA A 224 -4.45 -10.95 14.78
C ALA A 224 -5.31 -10.23 15.83
N VAL A 225 -5.79 -9.03 15.52
CA VAL A 225 -6.69 -8.26 16.41
C VAL A 225 -7.98 -9.02 16.73
N LYS A 226 -8.59 -9.66 15.74
CA LYS A 226 -9.81 -10.48 15.94
C LYS A 226 -9.57 -11.64 16.89
N ILE A 227 -8.45 -12.35 16.73
CA ILE A 227 -8.09 -13.49 17.58
C ILE A 227 -7.80 -13.01 19.00
N LEU A 228 -6.92 -12.01 19.15
CA LEU A 228 -6.50 -11.50 20.47
C LEU A 228 -7.66 -10.91 21.27
N LYS A 229 -8.62 -10.27 20.59
CA LYS A 229 -9.83 -9.73 21.22
C LYS A 229 -10.68 -10.79 21.92
N LYS A 230 -10.73 -12.02 21.41
CA LYS A 230 -11.46 -13.15 22.07
C LYS A 230 -10.89 -13.50 23.45
N TYR A 231 -9.65 -13.10 23.69
CA TYR A 231 -8.93 -13.35 24.95
C TYR A 231 -8.72 -12.07 25.80
N GLY A 232 -9.53 -11.05 25.52
CA GLY A 232 -9.54 -9.81 26.30
C GLY A 232 -8.44 -8.82 25.96
N ILE A 233 -7.62 -9.07 24.92
CA ILE A 233 -6.54 -8.18 24.49
C ILE A 233 -7.08 -7.22 23.42
N ASN A 234 -7.19 -5.94 23.78
CA ASN A 234 -7.81 -4.91 22.97
C ASN A 234 -6.77 -4.00 22.30
N ILE A 235 -6.73 -4.01 20.99
CA ILE A 235 -5.71 -3.34 20.19
C ILE A 235 -6.34 -2.22 19.36
N THR A 236 -5.70 -1.05 19.37
CA THR A 236 -5.97 0.00 18.40
C THR A 236 -5.14 -0.29 17.15
N LEU A 237 -5.81 -0.54 16.02
CA LEU A 237 -5.16 -0.79 14.72
C LEU A 237 -5.36 0.40 13.79
N PHE A 238 -4.26 0.83 13.17
CA PHE A 238 -4.24 1.82 12.11
C PHE A 238 -3.79 1.22 10.78
N ASP A 239 -4.55 1.50 9.72
CA ASP A 239 -4.12 1.37 8.32
C ASP A 239 -3.47 2.68 7.89
N LEU A 240 -2.19 2.65 7.56
CA LEU A 240 -1.42 3.85 7.26
C LEU A 240 -1.86 4.50 5.94
N ARG A 241 -2.15 3.76 4.90
CA ARG A 241 -2.62 4.14 3.56
C ARG A 241 -1.79 5.21 2.84
N ILE A 242 -1.35 6.24 3.54
CA ILE A 242 -0.60 7.38 3.02
C ILE A 242 0.76 7.37 3.72
N LEU A 243 1.81 7.11 2.94
CA LEU A 243 3.17 7.00 3.43
C LEU A 243 3.88 8.37 3.38
N ARG A 244 3.51 9.19 2.39
CA ARG A 244 3.99 10.56 2.26
C ARG A 244 2.89 11.47 1.71
N PRO A 245 2.52 12.57 2.41
CA PRO A 245 3.06 13.01 3.69
C PRO A 245 2.68 12.10 4.86
N LEU A 246 3.65 11.73 5.70
CA LEU A 246 3.44 10.91 6.88
C LEU A 246 2.84 11.75 8.01
N LYS A 247 1.66 11.34 8.51
CA LYS A 247 0.97 12.01 9.62
C LYS A 247 0.77 11.07 10.79
N VAL A 248 1.47 11.33 11.89
CA VAL A 248 1.48 10.44 13.07
C VAL A 248 0.58 10.90 14.22
N ASN A 249 -0.10 12.04 14.14
CA ASN A 249 -0.83 12.63 15.27
C ASN A 249 -1.86 11.67 15.90
N LYS A 250 -2.61 10.92 15.09
CA LYS A 250 -3.56 9.92 15.58
C LYS A 250 -2.87 8.74 16.28
N ILE A 251 -1.68 8.35 15.78
CA ILE A 251 -0.85 7.30 16.38
C ILE A 251 -0.31 7.78 17.71
N VAL A 252 0.21 9.02 17.79
CA VAL A 252 0.66 9.67 19.02
C VAL A 252 -0.43 9.63 20.09
N SER A 253 -1.65 10.07 19.74
CA SER A 253 -2.78 10.06 20.68
C SER A 253 -3.10 8.65 21.19
N SER A 254 -3.03 7.65 20.33
CA SER A 254 -3.25 6.25 20.70
C SER A 254 -2.12 5.71 21.60
N VAL A 255 -0.86 5.98 21.26
CA VAL A 255 0.28 5.50 22.07
C VAL A 255 0.33 6.16 23.44
N LYS A 256 -0.07 7.43 23.56
CA LYS A 256 -0.22 8.09 24.87
C LYS A 256 -1.21 7.37 25.79
N GLN A 257 -2.21 6.67 25.23
CA GLN A 257 -3.19 5.88 25.99
C GLN A 257 -2.69 4.45 26.27
N THR A 258 -2.15 3.77 25.23
CA THR A 258 -1.76 2.36 25.34
C THR A 258 -0.36 2.17 25.97
N GLY A 259 0.54 3.11 25.74
CA GLY A 259 1.95 3.04 26.14
C GLY A 259 2.77 2.08 25.29
N ARG A 260 2.22 1.47 24.24
CA ARG A 260 2.90 0.44 23.43
C ARG A 260 2.65 0.66 21.96
N LEU A 261 3.69 0.47 21.16
CA LEU A 261 3.64 0.59 19.70
C LEU A 261 4.24 -0.66 19.03
N MET A 262 3.56 -1.14 18.02
CA MET A 262 4.13 -2.04 17.00
C MET A 262 3.86 -1.48 15.62
N THR A 263 4.89 -1.45 14.78
CA THR A 263 4.77 -1.13 13.35
C THR A 263 5.03 -2.37 12.51
N ILE A 264 4.30 -2.51 11.42
CA ILE A 264 4.43 -3.64 10.50
C ILE A 264 4.56 -3.10 9.09
N ASP A 265 5.76 -3.22 8.53
CA ASP A 265 6.05 -2.87 7.15
C ASP A 265 5.80 -4.06 6.22
N THR A 266 5.27 -3.80 5.03
CA THR A 266 5.21 -4.80 3.95
C THR A 266 6.60 -5.04 3.36
N GLY A 267 7.42 -3.99 3.29
CA GLY A 267 8.82 -4.04 2.87
C GLY A 267 9.80 -4.34 4.01
N PHE A 268 11.04 -3.93 3.80
CA PHE A 268 12.14 -4.23 4.73
C PHE A 268 11.96 -3.56 6.09
N LYS A 269 12.33 -4.28 7.16
CA LYS A 269 12.41 -3.72 8.50
C LYS A 269 13.50 -2.65 8.61
N PHE A 270 14.63 -2.88 7.91
CA PHE A 270 15.73 -1.91 7.84
C PHE A 270 15.30 -0.73 6.98
N LEU A 271 15.43 0.49 7.49
CA LEU A 271 14.98 1.74 6.86
C LEU A 271 13.50 1.73 6.39
N GLY A 272 12.66 0.85 6.95
CA GLY A 272 11.22 0.83 6.65
C GLY A 272 10.49 2.06 7.23
N ILE A 273 9.26 2.28 6.78
CA ILE A 273 8.39 3.39 7.27
C ILE A 273 8.16 3.26 8.78
N GLY A 274 8.10 2.03 9.29
CA GLY A 274 7.98 1.75 10.72
C GLY A 274 9.14 2.27 11.55
N ALA A 275 10.34 2.42 10.97
CA ALA A 275 11.48 3.02 11.65
C ALA A 275 11.23 4.52 11.92
N GLU A 276 10.78 5.26 10.91
CA GLU A 276 10.43 6.67 11.02
C GLU A 276 9.26 6.89 11.99
N ILE A 277 8.21 6.07 11.90
CA ILE A 277 7.09 6.13 12.86
C ILE A 277 7.59 5.89 14.28
N SER A 278 8.45 4.89 14.50
CA SER A 278 8.99 4.56 15.82
C SER A 278 9.83 5.70 16.38
N ALA A 279 10.68 6.35 15.56
CA ALA A 279 11.47 7.51 15.95
C ALA A 279 10.56 8.66 16.40
N GLN A 280 9.61 9.09 15.55
CA GLN A 280 8.68 10.18 15.87
C GLN A 280 7.81 9.89 17.11
N ILE A 281 7.39 8.64 17.31
CA ILE A 281 6.62 8.26 18.50
C ILE A 281 7.50 8.27 19.74
N THR A 282 8.73 7.81 19.65
CA THR A 282 9.67 7.88 20.78
C THR A 282 9.93 9.32 21.19
N GLU A 283 10.19 10.22 20.26
CA GLU A 283 10.37 11.64 20.53
C GLU A 283 9.14 12.27 21.22
N LYS A 284 7.92 11.96 20.72
CA LYS A 284 6.68 12.62 21.18
C LYS A 284 6.02 11.95 22.38
N CYS A 285 6.40 10.71 22.70
CA CYS A 285 5.73 9.89 23.72
C CYS A 285 6.70 9.20 24.68
N PHE A 286 7.98 9.58 24.73
CA PHE A 286 9.03 8.89 25.50
C PHE A 286 8.59 8.54 26.92
N THR A 287 8.11 9.50 27.67
CA THR A 287 7.66 9.33 29.07
C THR A 287 6.37 8.52 29.23
N ARG A 288 5.66 8.24 28.13
CA ARG A 288 4.42 7.45 28.11
C ARG A 288 4.62 6.02 27.63
N LEU A 289 5.78 5.73 27.04
CA LEU A 289 6.11 4.39 26.57
C LEU A 289 6.37 3.45 27.76
N LYS A 290 5.70 2.31 27.74
CA LYS A 290 5.87 1.22 28.71
C LYS A 290 6.94 0.20 28.25
N SER A 291 7.29 0.23 26.97
CA SER A 291 8.32 -0.58 26.36
C SER A 291 8.84 0.09 25.08
N ALA A 292 9.99 -0.39 24.60
CA ALA A 292 10.50 0.03 23.30
C ALA A 292 9.51 -0.32 22.17
N PRO A 293 9.35 0.53 21.13
CA PRO A 293 8.56 0.19 19.96
C PRO A 293 9.03 -1.09 19.28
N ILE A 294 8.11 -1.98 18.95
CA ILE A 294 8.36 -3.19 18.19
C ILE A 294 8.23 -2.88 16.72
N ARG A 295 9.23 -3.23 15.93
CA ARG A 295 9.18 -3.09 14.47
C ARG A 295 9.23 -4.45 13.80
N LEU A 296 8.24 -4.77 12.99
CA LEU A 296 8.16 -5.94 12.14
C LEU A 296 8.25 -5.52 10.67
N GLY A 297 8.88 -6.32 9.86
CA GLY A 297 9.05 -6.11 8.42
C GLY A 297 9.86 -7.24 7.82
N PHE A 298 10.04 -7.20 6.52
CA PHE A 298 10.84 -8.18 5.81
C PHE A 298 12.28 -8.14 6.35
N PRO A 299 12.92 -9.31 6.56
CA PRO A 299 14.30 -9.37 7.08
C PRO A 299 15.32 -8.82 6.07
N ASP A 300 16.54 -8.54 6.55
CA ASP A 300 17.61 -7.91 5.77
C ASP A 300 18.35 -8.94 4.89
N HIS A 301 17.64 -9.48 3.92
CA HIS A 301 18.18 -10.35 2.86
C HIS A 301 17.27 -10.36 1.63
N PRO A 302 17.75 -10.73 0.44
CA PRO A 302 16.92 -10.87 -0.75
C PRO A 302 15.80 -11.89 -0.56
N THR A 303 14.68 -11.70 -1.27
CA THR A 303 13.53 -12.62 -1.20
C THR A 303 13.90 -14.01 -1.73
N PRO A 304 13.72 -15.09 -0.95
CA PRO A 304 13.98 -16.43 -1.44
C PRO A 304 12.99 -16.86 -2.51
N SER A 305 13.48 -17.57 -3.54
CA SER A 305 12.63 -18.20 -4.56
C SER A 305 12.03 -19.52 -4.08
N SER A 306 12.75 -20.27 -3.26
CA SER A 306 12.29 -21.56 -2.73
C SER A 306 11.29 -21.39 -1.60
N ARG A 307 10.14 -22.07 -1.69
CA ARG A 307 9.12 -22.10 -0.63
C ARG A 307 9.66 -22.61 0.72
N GLY A 308 10.64 -23.52 0.70
CA GLY A 308 11.26 -24.03 1.91
C GLY A 308 11.95 -22.97 2.78
N TYR A 309 12.40 -21.89 2.16
CA TYR A 309 13.06 -20.77 2.86
C TYR A 309 12.10 -19.62 3.22
N LEU A 310 10.81 -19.73 2.92
CA LEU A 310 9.84 -18.65 3.21
C LEU A 310 9.24 -18.71 4.63
N ASN A 311 9.55 -19.74 5.40
CA ASN A 311 9.09 -19.85 6.78
C ASN A 311 9.64 -18.68 7.61
N ASN A 312 8.74 -17.96 8.26
CA ASN A 312 9.06 -16.78 9.10
C ASN A 312 9.71 -15.58 8.38
N VAL A 313 9.79 -15.60 7.06
CA VAL A 313 10.30 -14.48 6.25
C VAL A 313 9.28 -13.35 6.18
N TYR A 314 8.04 -13.70 5.89
CA TYR A 314 6.96 -12.72 5.80
C TYR A 314 6.16 -12.61 7.09
N ILE A 315 5.87 -11.38 7.48
CA ILE A 315 5.04 -11.12 8.66
C ILE A 315 3.63 -11.63 8.41
N ASN A 316 3.14 -12.41 9.36
CA ASN A 316 1.82 -13.03 9.35
C ASN A 316 1.11 -12.87 10.70
N THR A 317 -0.13 -13.30 10.78
CA THR A 317 -0.97 -13.25 11.98
C THR A 317 -0.29 -13.89 13.21
N GLU A 318 0.41 -15.01 13.03
CA GLU A 318 1.09 -15.72 14.12
C GLU A 318 2.22 -14.88 14.74
N ILE A 319 3.12 -14.35 13.90
CA ILE A 319 4.24 -13.49 14.33
C ILE A 319 3.73 -12.24 15.06
N ILE A 320 2.64 -11.62 14.56
CA ILE A 320 2.01 -10.46 15.20
C ILE A 320 1.50 -10.83 16.60
N CYS A 321 0.74 -11.93 16.69
CA CYS A 321 0.19 -12.39 17.97
C CYS A 321 1.30 -12.76 18.96
N GLU A 322 2.36 -13.45 18.54
CA GLU A 322 3.47 -13.87 19.39
C GLU A 322 4.19 -12.68 20.00
N ASN A 323 4.50 -11.66 19.21
CA ASN A 323 5.14 -10.44 19.70
C ASN A 323 4.25 -9.70 20.71
N ILE A 324 2.95 -9.57 20.44
CA ILE A 324 2.01 -8.91 21.37
C ILE A 324 1.85 -9.71 22.66
N MET A 325 1.71 -11.04 22.57
CA MET A 325 1.60 -11.91 23.75
C MET A 325 2.87 -11.90 24.61
N SER A 326 4.02 -11.80 23.95
CA SER A 326 5.32 -11.69 24.65
C SER A 326 5.41 -10.39 25.40
N GLU A 327 5.13 -9.28 24.74
CA GLU A 327 5.20 -7.93 25.30
C GLU A 327 4.22 -7.72 26.47
N LEU A 328 3.02 -8.28 26.36
CA LEU A 328 1.98 -8.20 27.40
C LEU A 328 2.16 -9.27 28.49
N LYS A 329 3.21 -10.10 28.43
CA LYS A 329 3.50 -11.18 29.39
C LYS A 329 2.30 -12.11 29.63
N ILE A 330 1.60 -12.47 28.55
CA ILE A 330 0.40 -13.33 28.60
C ILE A 330 0.76 -14.72 29.15
N SER A 331 -0.09 -15.29 30.01
CA SER A 331 0.13 -16.61 30.61
C SER A 331 0.20 -17.74 29.57
N ASN A 332 1.00 -18.77 29.83
CA ASN A 332 1.19 -19.89 28.91
C ASN A 332 -0.13 -20.61 28.56
N LYS A 333 -1.07 -20.69 29.51
CA LYS A 333 -2.41 -21.26 29.30
C LYS A 333 -3.18 -20.50 28.21
N ILE A 334 -3.15 -19.17 28.23
CA ILE A 334 -3.81 -18.32 27.22
C ILE A 334 -3.03 -18.36 25.90
N LYS A 335 -1.70 -18.32 25.93
CA LYS A 335 -0.85 -18.45 24.72
C LYS A 335 -1.18 -19.72 23.94
N LYS A 336 -1.33 -20.86 24.64
CA LYS A 336 -1.71 -22.15 24.02
C LYS A 336 -3.06 -22.05 23.29
N LYS A 337 -4.07 -21.49 23.93
CA LYS A 337 -5.40 -21.31 23.32
C LYS A 337 -5.38 -20.38 22.09
N ILE A 338 -4.60 -19.29 22.14
CA ILE A 338 -4.44 -18.39 21.01
C ILE A 338 -3.74 -19.10 19.85
N LYS A 339 -2.69 -19.90 20.10
CA LYS A 339 -2.01 -20.69 19.06
C LYS A 339 -2.95 -21.72 18.41
N GLU A 340 -3.78 -22.39 19.19
CA GLU A 340 -4.81 -23.29 18.66
C GLU A 340 -5.79 -22.57 17.73
N GLU A 341 -6.20 -21.34 18.07
CA GLU A 341 -7.09 -20.53 17.25
C GLU A 341 -6.42 -20.05 15.95
N ILE A 342 -5.16 -19.66 16.02
CA ILE A 342 -4.35 -19.30 14.84
C ILE A 342 -4.27 -20.49 13.89
N ASN A 343 -3.99 -21.70 14.39
CA ASN A 343 -3.86 -22.91 13.58
C ASN A 343 -5.15 -23.30 12.85
N LYS A 344 -6.32 -22.99 13.41
CA LYS A 344 -7.62 -23.20 12.73
C LYS A 344 -7.80 -22.29 11.51
N THR A 345 -7.19 -21.10 11.53
CA THR A 345 -7.35 -20.08 10.49
C THR A 345 -6.16 -19.97 9.56
N LYS A 346 -5.04 -20.62 9.91
CA LYS A 346 -3.78 -20.58 9.15
C LYS A 346 -3.95 -21.23 7.78
N ASN A 347 -3.60 -20.48 6.73
CA ASN A 347 -3.52 -21.07 5.41
C ASN A 347 -2.37 -22.10 5.37
N LYS A 348 -2.69 -23.35 5.05
CA LYS A 348 -1.69 -24.43 4.96
C LYS A 348 -0.74 -24.30 3.76
N LYS A 349 -1.10 -23.49 2.77
CA LYS A 349 -0.28 -23.23 1.59
C LYS A 349 0.55 -21.98 1.81
N ILE A 350 1.84 -22.15 1.88
CA ILE A 350 2.79 -21.04 1.98
C ILE A 350 2.71 -20.19 0.71
N ASP A 351 2.73 -18.88 0.89
CA ASP A 351 2.82 -17.89 -0.19
C ASP A 351 1.63 -17.85 -1.16
N ILE A 352 0.47 -18.29 -0.70
CA ILE A 352 -0.81 -18.16 -1.40
C ILE A 352 -1.81 -17.50 -0.43
N PRO A 353 -2.24 -16.27 -0.69
CA PRO A 353 -3.01 -15.47 0.28
C PRO A 353 -4.50 -15.83 0.30
N ASN A 354 -5.03 -16.19 -0.87
CA ASN A 354 -6.46 -16.37 -1.06
C ASN A 354 -6.73 -17.55 -1.99
N PRO A 355 -7.68 -18.46 -1.64
CA PRO A 355 -8.11 -19.55 -2.52
C PRO A 355 -8.64 -19.09 -3.88
N LEU A 356 -9.17 -17.86 -3.97
CA LEU A 356 -9.67 -17.28 -5.22
C LEU A 356 -8.56 -16.78 -6.15
N PHE A 357 -7.32 -16.70 -5.66
CA PHE A 357 -6.20 -16.26 -6.46
C PHE A 357 -5.78 -17.36 -7.44
N LYS A 358 -6.05 -17.15 -8.72
CA LYS A 358 -5.95 -18.20 -9.77
C LYS A 358 -4.73 -18.10 -10.66
N GLY A 359 -3.82 -17.23 -10.40
CA GLY A 359 -2.74 -17.16 -11.35
C GLY A 359 -1.57 -16.35 -10.86
N PRO A 360 -0.41 -16.54 -11.49
CA PRO A 360 0.77 -15.78 -11.16
C PRO A 360 0.66 -14.33 -11.67
N PHE A 361 -0.17 -14.10 -12.68
CA PHE A 361 -0.19 -12.86 -13.45
C PHE A 361 -1.57 -12.24 -13.55
#